data_b0fc4780ddc5111c5d8cb02978fe1728
#
_entry.id   b0fc4780ddc5111c5d8cb02978fe1728
#
_cell.length_a   1.000
_cell.length_b   1.000
_cell.length_c   1.000
_cell.angle_alpha   90.00
_cell.angle_beta   90.00
_cell.angle_gamma   90.00
#
_symmetry.space_group_name_H-M   'P 1'
#
loop_
_entity.id
_entity.type
_entity.pdbx_description
1 polymer ?
#
loop_
_entity_poly.entity_id
_entity_poly.type
_entity_poly.pdbx_seq_one_letter_code
_entity_poly.pdbx_strand_id
1 'polypeptide(L)'
;MNRPAGTAEPPGPPALPLVGHAPAFLRDKLGFLARSAAEYGDVVRLRIGGSTYLLTDPDDIKHVLVSKSDNYEKTPRLNGLRGRRFFGSGLVTAVGAEHLRQRRMLQPAFHREVIARFAGVIAECADAMLRGWSDGAVIDVHDEMLDVAQRITARALLGEESDAVLDRFRAAVLTRRRYQEQLLRSILPFIDRLPTRTAREYSQAHHEIDRITTEGIARRRAAATRSDDLLSMLVRARYDDGQGMSDDQICDEVRTLSVGGYETIAEALTWAWYLLAGDPDVEAAVWKEVDGAAAGEPVTGVVDPAKHPWCRMVLAESMRLYPPTWLFVRVAQRDDVLPSGAAVPSGTKIYLSQWVMHRDARYFADPDRFDPRRFAADAISARPRFAYFPFGAGRRLCIGEEFAWMQGVSILASAARRFRLTLAPGQTIVPEPNVTLRPRKGLRMQLARR
;
A
#
# COMPACT_ATOMS: atom_id res chain seq x y z
N MET A 1 21.45 -26.06 -24.40
CA MET A 1 20.14 -26.22 -23.76
C MET A 1 19.07 -25.97 -24.81
N ASN A 2 18.41 -27.03 -25.28
CA ASN A 2 17.38 -26.93 -26.29
C ASN A 2 16.14 -26.21 -25.74
N ARG A 3 15.80 -25.06 -26.32
CA ARG A 3 14.47 -24.44 -26.12
C ARG A 3 13.40 -25.40 -26.66
N PRO A 4 12.28 -25.64 -25.96
CA PRO A 4 11.17 -26.38 -26.53
C PRO A 4 10.73 -25.66 -27.81
N ALA A 5 10.61 -26.41 -28.89
CA ALA A 5 10.17 -25.92 -30.18
C ALA A 5 8.74 -25.36 -30.07
N GLY A 6 8.54 -24.07 -30.35
CA GLY A 6 7.21 -23.48 -30.52
C GLY A 6 6.89 -22.21 -29.75
N THR A 7 7.70 -21.75 -28.79
CA THR A 7 7.38 -20.50 -28.03
C THR A 7 8.19 -19.32 -28.58
N ALA A 8 7.56 -18.50 -29.43
CA ALA A 8 8.13 -17.21 -29.82
C ALA A 8 8.35 -16.34 -28.58
N GLU A 9 9.46 -15.61 -28.55
CA GLU A 9 9.65 -14.59 -27.50
C GLU A 9 8.49 -13.58 -27.54
N PRO A 10 7.93 -13.17 -26.36
CA PRO A 10 6.89 -12.15 -26.36
C PRO A 10 7.34 -10.86 -27.08
N PRO A 11 6.42 -10.19 -27.79
CA PRO A 11 6.70 -8.93 -28.46
C PRO A 11 7.05 -7.84 -27.46
N GLY A 12 7.68 -6.76 -27.93
CA GLY A 12 7.99 -5.62 -27.09
C GLY A 12 8.70 -4.51 -27.85
N PRO A 13 8.78 -3.31 -27.26
CA PRO A 13 9.40 -2.16 -27.91
C PRO A 13 10.89 -2.38 -28.22
N PRO A 14 11.47 -1.68 -29.21
CA PRO A 14 12.89 -1.74 -29.50
C PRO A 14 13.71 -1.23 -28.32
N ALA A 15 14.70 -2.04 -27.89
CA ALA A 15 15.54 -1.73 -26.74
C ALA A 15 16.84 -1.05 -27.17
N LEU A 16 17.28 -0.05 -26.43
CA LEU A 16 18.60 0.56 -26.64
C LEU A 16 19.72 -0.46 -26.30
N PRO A 17 20.85 -0.42 -27.00
CA PRO A 17 22.02 -1.22 -26.65
C PRO A 17 22.43 -0.97 -25.18
N LEU A 18 22.88 -1.99 -24.48
CA LEU A 18 23.37 -2.02 -23.09
C LEU A 18 22.33 -1.60 -22.04
N VAL A 19 21.66 -0.47 -22.16
CA VAL A 19 20.76 0.11 -21.15
C VAL A 19 19.30 -0.35 -21.29
N GLY A 20 18.93 -0.99 -22.39
CA GLY A 20 17.57 -1.48 -22.64
C GLY A 20 16.53 -0.35 -22.64
N HIS A 21 15.45 -0.55 -21.88
CA HIS A 21 14.36 0.43 -21.74
C HIS A 21 14.48 1.27 -20.47
N ALA A 22 15.56 1.13 -19.69
CA ALA A 22 15.71 1.87 -18.43
C ALA A 22 15.57 3.40 -18.58
N PRO A 23 16.14 4.08 -19.59
CA PRO A 23 15.96 5.52 -19.75
C PRO A 23 14.50 5.91 -20.01
N ALA A 24 13.81 5.21 -20.91
CA ALA A 24 12.40 5.49 -21.24
C ALA A 24 11.49 5.23 -20.02
N PHE A 25 11.71 4.14 -19.31
CA PHE A 25 10.99 3.80 -18.07
C PHE A 25 11.24 4.83 -16.96
N LEU A 26 12.48 5.27 -16.74
CA LEU A 26 12.78 6.25 -15.68
C LEU A 26 12.21 7.64 -15.98
N ARG A 27 12.12 8.01 -17.26
CA ARG A 27 11.55 9.29 -17.68
C ARG A 27 10.04 9.36 -17.46
N ASP A 28 9.31 8.26 -17.76
CA ASP A 28 7.85 8.18 -17.67
C ASP A 28 7.43 6.74 -17.36
N LYS A 29 7.48 6.36 -16.08
CA LYS A 29 7.22 4.98 -15.66
C LYS A 29 5.81 4.51 -15.99
N LEU A 30 4.82 5.34 -15.71
CA LEU A 30 3.41 5.01 -15.88
C LEU A 30 3.02 4.95 -17.36
N GLY A 31 3.33 6.01 -18.11
CA GLY A 31 3.00 6.08 -19.52
C GLY A 31 3.81 5.08 -20.37
N PHE A 32 5.07 4.80 -20.02
CA PHE A 32 5.86 3.78 -20.70
C PHE A 32 5.21 2.40 -20.60
N LEU A 33 4.81 1.97 -19.41
CA LEU A 33 4.16 0.68 -19.22
C LEU A 33 2.79 0.64 -19.92
N ALA A 34 1.99 1.70 -19.82
CA ALA A 34 0.67 1.77 -20.46
C ALA A 34 0.78 1.70 -21.99
N ARG A 35 1.66 2.48 -22.60
CA ARG A 35 1.89 2.43 -24.06
C ARG A 35 2.41 1.08 -24.51
N SER A 36 3.34 0.48 -23.75
CA SER A 36 3.88 -0.84 -24.09
C SER A 36 2.80 -1.91 -24.07
N ALA A 37 1.89 -1.91 -23.10
CA ALA A 37 0.79 -2.85 -23.05
C ALA A 37 -0.21 -2.63 -24.20
N ALA A 38 -0.57 -1.37 -24.49
CA ALA A 38 -1.51 -1.04 -25.55
C ALA A 38 -0.99 -1.43 -26.96
N GLU A 39 0.33 -1.34 -27.20
CA GLU A 39 0.94 -1.61 -28.49
C GLU A 39 1.29 -3.10 -28.69
N TYR A 40 1.74 -3.79 -27.63
CA TYR A 40 2.30 -5.14 -27.76
C TYR A 40 1.44 -6.25 -27.14
N GLY A 41 0.33 -5.90 -26.46
CA GLY A 41 -0.64 -6.87 -25.93
C GLY A 41 -0.35 -7.36 -24.52
N ASP A 42 -0.80 -8.59 -24.21
CA ASP A 42 -0.92 -9.07 -22.83
C ASP A 42 0.37 -9.52 -22.17
N VAL A 43 1.36 -9.95 -22.96
CA VAL A 43 2.70 -10.30 -22.47
C VAL A 43 3.72 -9.49 -23.24
N VAL A 44 4.26 -8.47 -22.60
CA VAL A 44 5.21 -7.54 -23.23
C VAL A 44 6.62 -7.77 -22.72
N ARG A 45 7.55 -8.05 -23.64
CA ARG A 45 8.97 -8.17 -23.29
C ARG A 45 9.64 -6.82 -23.17
N LEU A 46 10.19 -6.58 -22.00
CA LEU A 46 10.97 -5.38 -21.66
C LEU A 46 12.40 -5.76 -21.25
N ARG A 47 13.30 -4.78 -21.29
CA ARG A 47 14.68 -4.88 -20.79
C ARG A 47 14.93 -3.76 -19.79
N ILE A 48 14.54 -3.99 -18.52
CA ILE A 48 14.70 -3.02 -17.42
C ILE A 48 15.55 -3.68 -16.32
N GLY A 49 16.87 -3.47 -16.43
CA GLY A 49 17.83 -4.13 -15.53
C GLY A 49 17.80 -5.65 -15.63
N GLY A 50 17.64 -6.19 -16.86
CA GLY A 50 17.52 -7.61 -17.21
C GLY A 50 16.22 -7.91 -17.94
N SER A 51 15.98 -9.21 -18.25
CA SER A 51 14.74 -9.68 -18.85
C SER A 51 13.55 -9.38 -17.95
N THR A 52 12.51 -8.78 -18.51
CA THR A 52 11.31 -8.33 -17.77
C THR A 52 10.09 -8.55 -18.65
N TYR A 53 9.03 -9.16 -18.13
CA TYR A 53 7.74 -9.27 -18.82
C TYR A 53 6.69 -8.45 -18.06
N LEU A 54 5.96 -7.61 -18.78
CA LEU A 54 4.76 -6.94 -18.28
C LEU A 54 3.56 -7.80 -18.64
N LEU A 55 2.72 -8.15 -17.67
CA LEU A 55 1.53 -8.96 -17.86
C LEU A 55 0.27 -8.13 -17.65
N THR A 56 -0.72 -8.30 -18.55
CA THR A 56 -2.04 -7.66 -18.48
C THR A 56 -3.20 -8.65 -18.71
N ASP A 57 -2.93 -9.94 -18.80
CA ASP A 57 -3.96 -10.98 -18.79
C ASP A 57 -4.29 -11.40 -17.34
N PRO A 58 -5.58 -11.45 -16.93
CA PRO A 58 -5.98 -11.84 -15.59
C PRO A 58 -5.59 -13.26 -15.18
N ASP A 59 -5.58 -14.23 -16.12
CA ASP A 59 -5.22 -15.61 -15.83
C ASP A 59 -3.70 -15.76 -15.66
N ASP A 60 -2.90 -15.03 -16.43
CA ASP A 60 -1.45 -14.94 -16.24
C ASP A 60 -1.11 -14.30 -14.89
N ILE A 61 -1.81 -13.23 -14.52
CA ILE A 61 -1.65 -12.56 -13.21
C ILE A 61 -2.01 -13.52 -12.08
N LYS A 62 -3.13 -14.25 -12.20
CA LYS A 62 -3.55 -15.29 -11.25
C LYS A 62 -2.49 -16.39 -11.13
N HIS A 63 -1.94 -16.83 -12.26
CA HIS A 63 -0.89 -17.84 -12.29
C HIS A 63 0.31 -17.41 -11.44
N VAL A 64 0.81 -16.20 -11.65
CA VAL A 64 1.98 -15.65 -10.95
C VAL A 64 1.69 -15.41 -9.46
N LEU A 65 0.54 -14.84 -9.12
CA LEU A 65 0.23 -14.45 -7.74
C LEU A 65 -0.32 -15.58 -6.88
N VAL A 66 -0.98 -16.58 -7.49
CA VAL A 66 -1.72 -17.62 -6.77
C VAL A 66 -1.25 -19.01 -7.16
N SER A 67 -1.48 -19.44 -8.43
CA SER A 67 -1.36 -20.84 -8.82
C SER A 67 0.07 -21.38 -8.76
N LYS A 68 1.05 -20.56 -9.13
CA LYS A 68 2.49 -20.86 -9.11
C LYS A 68 3.29 -19.88 -8.26
N SER A 69 2.65 -19.31 -7.25
CA SER A 69 3.28 -18.29 -6.40
C SER A 69 4.55 -18.78 -5.66
N ASP A 70 4.82 -20.07 -5.61
CA ASP A 70 6.08 -20.66 -5.15
C ASP A 70 7.24 -20.51 -6.14
N ASN A 71 6.93 -20.33 -7.42
CA ASN A 71 7.92 -20.06 -8.46
C ASN A 71 8.22 -18.57 -8.62
N TYR A 72 7.41 -17.66 -8.07
CA TYR A 72 7.53 -16.22 -8.30
C TYR A 72 7.79 -15.45 -7.00
N GLU A 73 9.06 -15.24 -6.68
CA GLU A 73 9.46 -14.55 -5.47
C GLU A 73 9.70 -13.04 -5.67
N LYS A 74 9.80 -12.30 -4.59
CA LYS A 74 10.17 -10.87 -4.60
C LYS A 74 11.59 -10.68 -5.12
N THR A 75 11.87 -9.50 -5.68
CA THR A 75 13.19 -9.21 -6.23
C THR A 75 14.28 -9.15 -5.17
N PRO A 76 15.55 -9.52 -5.49
CA PRO A 76 16.68 -9.36 -4.59
C PRO A 76 16.89 -7.92 -4.10
N ARG A 77 16.38 -6.92 -4.82
CA ARG A 77 16.40 -5.52 -4.38
C ARG A 77 15.55 -5.29 -3.12
N LEU A 78 14.45 -6.04 -2.97
CA LEU A 78 13.55 -5.93 -1.82
C LEU A 78 13.90 -6.90 -0.70
N ASN A 79 14.21 -8.16 -1.02
CA ASN A 79 14.48 -9.20 -0.03
C ASN A 79 15.98 -9.38 0.31
N GLY A 80 16.88 -8.72 -0.42
CA GLY A 80 18.32 -8.72 -0.15
C GLY A 80 18.72 -7.70 0.94
N LEU A 81 20.02 -7.60 1.19
CA LEU A 81 20.60 -6.76 2.24
C LEU A 81 20.05 -5.32 2.26
N ARG A 82 19.86 -4.69 1.09
CA ARG A 82 19.37 -3.33 0.98
C ARG A 82 17.90 -3.21 1.42
N GLY A 83 17.04 -4.12 0.98
CA GLY A 83 15.63 -4.13 1.39
C GLY A 83 15.48 -4.45 2.88
N ARG A 84 16.22 -5.45 3.39
CA ARG A 84 16.21 -5.82 4.81
C ARG A 84 16.73 -4.69 5.71
N ARG A 85 17.67 -3.88 5.25
CA ARG A 85 18.12 -2.69 6.00
C ARG A 85 16.98 -1.68 6.22
N PHE A 86 16.03 -1.58 5.27
CA PHE A 86 14.90 -0.65 5.38
C PHE A 86 13.70 -1.22 6.10
N PHE A 87 13.31 -2.45 5.75
CA PHE A 87 12.07 -3.06 6.24
C PHE A 87 12.31 -4.05 7.38
N GLY A 88 13.56 -4.28 7.78
CA GLY A 88 13.92 -5.40 8.64
C GLY A 88 13.82 -6.74 7.91
N SER A 89 13.94 -7.85 8.65
CA SER A 89 13.73 -9.22 8.19
C SER A 89 12.29 -9.70 8.46
N GLY A 90 11.33 -8.76 8.52
CA GLY A 90 9.91 -9.05 8.75
C GLY A 90 9.17 -9.51 7.49
N LEU A 91 7.85 -9.61 7.60
CA LEU A 91 6.95 -10.20 6.60
C LEU A 91 7.12 -9.66 5.17
N VAL A 92 7.48 -8.37 5.01
CA VAL A 92 7.65 -7.75 3.68
C VAL A 92 8.88 -8.29 2.96
N THR A 93 9.98 -8.56 3.67
CA THR A 93 11.26 -8.99 3.08
C THR A 93 11.50 -10.49 3.15
N ALA A 94 10.79 -11.20 4.02
CA ALA A 94 10.88 -12.65 4.15
C ALA A 94 10.46 -13.38 2.85
N VAL A 95 11.08 -14.51 2.57
CA VAL A 95 10.83 -15.34 1.37
C VAL A 95 10.66 -16.81 1.73
N GLY A 96 10.06 -17.59 0.83
CA GLY A 96 9.91 -19.04 0.96
C GLY A 96 9.26 -19.47 2.27
N ALA A 97 9.85 -20.44 2.96
CA ALA A 97 9.34 -21.01 4.22
C ALA A 97 9.33 -20.00 5.38
N GLU A 98 10.33 -19.10 5.44
CA GLU A 98 10.40 -18.04 6.43
C GLU A 98 9.17 -17.13 6.36
N HIS A 99 8.79 -16.69 5.16
CA HIS A 99 7.58 -15.88 4.97
C HIS A 99 6.32 -16.63 5.43
N LEU A 100 6.16 -17.90 5.09
CA LEU A 100 4.98 -18.67 5.48
C LEU A 100 4.90 -18.82 7.01
N ARG A 101 6.04 -19.03 7.67
CA ARG A 101 6.13 -19.11 9.12
C ARG A 101 5.72 -17.79 9.78
N GLN A 102 6.30 -16.67 9.34
CA GLN A 102 5.94 -15.33 9.85
C GLN A 102 4.48 -14.99 9.56
N ARG A 103 3.99 -15.29 8.34
CA ARG A 103 2.59 -15.02 7.96
C ARG A 103 1.60 -15.72 8.88
N ARG A 104 1.83 -17.00 9.21
CA ARG A 104 0.95 -17.75 10.14
C ARG A 104 0.92 -17.14 11.53
N MET A 105 2.08 -16.65 12.01
CA MET A 105 2.17 -15.97 13.31
C MET A 105 1.39 -14.67 13.37
N LEU A 106 1.47 -13.87 12.30
CA LEU A 106 0.84 -12.55 12.24
C LEU A 106 -0.64 -12.60 11.89
N GLN A 107 -1.08 -13.60 11.09
CA GLN A 107 -2.43 -13.67 10.54
C GLN A 107 -3.54 -13.52 11.60
N PRO A 108 -3.46 -14.16 12.80
CA PRO A 108 -4.50 -14.02 13.82
C PRO A 108 -4.73 -12.59 14.29
N ALA A 109 -3.69 -11.75 14.34
CA ALA A 109 -3.79 -10.34 14.73
C ALA A 109 -4.52 -9.47 13.69
N PHE A 110 -4.68 -9.98 12.46
CA PHE A 110 -5.34 -9.29 11.36
C PHE A 110 -6.69 -9.90 10.98
N HIS A 111 -7.26 -10.78 11.80
CA HIS A 111 -8.63 -11.23 11.62
C HIS A 111 -9.62 -10.09 11.85
N ARG A 112 -10.73 -10.10 11.11
CA ARG A 112 -11.76 -9.05 11.12
C ARG A 112 -12.24 -8.68 12.51
N GLU A 113 -12.45 -9.68 13.39
CA GLU A 113 -12.90 -9.48 14.77
C GLU A 113 -11.86 -8.74 15.64
N VAL A 114 -10.57 -9.00 15.39
CA VAL A 114 -9.48 -8.31 16.08
C VAL A 114 -9.34 -6.88 15.56
N ILE A 115 -9.40 -6.72 14.24
CA ILE A 115 -9.34 -5.40 13.59
C ILE A 115 -10.50 -4.51 14.06
N ALA A 116 -11.71 -5.06 14.27
CA ALA A 116 -12.86 -4.32 14.77
C ALA A 116 -12.58 -3.60 16.12
N ARG A 117 -11.66 -4.11 16.95
CA ARG A 117 -11.29 -3.49 18.24
C ARG A 117 -10.57 -2.15 18.08
N PHE A 118 -9.95 -1.91 16.91
CA PHE A 118 -9.27 -0.64 16.63
C PHE A 118 -10.22 0.47 16.16
N ALA A 119 -11.52 0.19 16.02
CA ALA A 119 -12.50 1.18 15.56
C ALA A 119 -12.53 2.44 16.43
N GLY A 120 -12.43 2.29 17.76
CA GLY A 120 -12.33 3.41 18.71
C GLY A 120 -11.09 4.27 18.48
N VAL A 121 -9.92 3.64 18.31
CA VAL A 121 -8.65 4.33 18.03
C VAL A 121 -8.74 5.11 16.71
N ILE A 122 -9.34 4.52 15.68
CA ILE A 122 -9.53 5.17 14.38
C ILE A 122 -10.43 6.39 14.53
N ALA A 123 -11.57 6.25 15.22
CA ALA A 123 -12.51 7.34 15.46
C ALA A 123 -11.87 8.51 16.23
N GLU A 124 -11.16 8.23 17.31
CA GLU A 124 -10.47 9.24 18.11
C GLU A 124 -9.41 10.02 17.30
N CYS A 125 -8.60 9.31 16.49
CA CYS A 125 -7.60 9.94 15.65
C CYS A 125 -8.23 10.78 14.53
N ALA A 126 -9.30 10.28 13.88
CA ALA A 126 -10.05 11.04 12.89
C ALA A 126 -10.68 12.31 13.51
N ASP A 127 -11.29 12.19 14.67
CA ASP A 127 -11.85 13.33 15.40
C ASP A 127 -10.78 14.35 15.81
N ALA A 128 -9.60 13.90 16.24
CA ALA A 128 -8.49 14.79 16.57
C ALA A 128 -8.02 15.58 15.34
N MET A 129 -7.88 14.93 14.18
CA MET A 129 -7.59 15.60 12.90
C MET A 129 -8.66 16.65 12.58
N LEU A 130 -9.93 16.26 12.61
CA LEU A 130 -11.05 17.13 12.22
C LEU A 130 -11.27 18.32 13.18
N ARG A 131 -10.88 18.20 14.46
CA ARG A 131 -10.86 19.36 15.38
C ARG A 131 -9.83 20.42 14.99
N GLY A 132 -8.75 20.03 14.29
CA GLY A 132 -7.76 20.96 13.75
C GLY A 132 -8.22 21.69 12.48
N TRP A 133 -9.28 21.23 11.84
CA TRP A 133 -9.78 21.81 10.61
C TRP A 133 -10.70 23.00 10.86
N SER A 134 -10.50 24.09 10.13
CA SER A 134 -11.27 25.31 10.23
C SER A 134 -11.96 25.64 8.92
N ASP A 135 -13.17 26.22 9.00
CA ASP A 135 -13.91 26.68 7.82
C ASP A 135 -13.10 27.71 7.01
N GLY A 136 -13.09 27.59 5.70
CA GLY A 136 -12.34 28.46 4.79
C GLY A 136 -10.82 28.20 4.73
N ALA A 137 -10.27 27.35 5.60
CA ALA A 137 -8.82 27.05 5.60
C ALA A 137 -8.42 26.27 4.34
N VAL A 138 -7.17 26.47 3.91
CA VAL A 138 -6.52 25.67 2.87
C VAL A 138 -5.51 24.75 3.54
N ILE A 139 -5.69 23.44 3.38
CA ILE A 139 -4.82 22.42 3.94
C ILE A 139 -4.13 21.61 2.82
N ASP A 140 -3.02 20.97 3.11
CA ASP A 140 -2.49 19.89 2.26
C ASP A 140 -3.10 18.56 2.71
N VAL A 141 -4.06 18.06 1.94
CA VAL A 141 -4.78 16.81 2.26
C VAL A 141 -3.84 15.62 2.30
N HIS A 142 -2.78 15.59 1.49
CA HIS A 142 -1.80 14.52 1.53
C HIS A 142 -1.08 14.45 2.89
N ASP A 143 -0.67 15.59 3.44
CA ASP A 143 -0.01 15.65 4.75
C ASP A 143 -0.99 15.29 5.88
N GLU A 144 -2.25 15.75 5.81
CA GLU A 144 -3.30 15.41 6.77
C GLU A 144 -3.60 13.90 6.79
N MET A 145 -3.74 13.28 5.62
CA MET A 145 -4.00 11.83 5.50
C MET A 145 -2.79 11.01 5.97
N LEU A 146 -1.56 11.46 5.71
CA LEU A 146 -0.35 10.83 6.24
C LEU A 146 -0.29 10.92 7.77
N ASP A 147 -0.59 12.08 8.34
CA ASP A 147 -0.52 12.28 9.79
C ASP A 147 -1.56 11.42 10.52
N VAL A 148 -2.82 11.47 10.10
CA VAL A 148 -3.88 10.67 10.74
C VAL A 148 -3.64 9.17 10.59
N ALA A 149 -3.26 8.69 9.41
CA ALA A 149 -2.97 7.28 9.20
C ALA A 149 -1.77 6.79 10.03
N GLN A 150 -0.75 7.64 10.19
CA GLN A 150 0.41 7.34 11.02
C GLN A 150 0.06 7.32 12.51
N ARG A 151 -0.79 8.25 13.00
CA ARG A 151 -1.30 8.23 14.38
C ARG A 151 -2.06 6.94 14.68
N ILE A 152 -2.97 6.56 13.80
CA ILE A 152 -3.73 5.32 13.91
C ILE A 152 -2.79 4.11 13.94
N THR A 153 -1.83 4.03 13.02
CA THR A 153 -0.89 2.93 12.96
C THR A 153 -0.01 2.83 14.22
N ALA A 154 0.51 3.96 14.71
CA ALA A 154 1.32 3.98 15.93
C ALA A 154 0.51 3.51 17.16
N ARG A 155 -0.72 4.00 17.33
CA ARG A 155 -1.61 3.57 18.43
C ARG A 155 -2.05 2.12 18.29
N ALA A 156 -2.34 1.64 17.08
CA ALA A 156 -2.67 0.23 16.87
C ALA A 156 -1.48 -0.70 17.16
N LEU A 157 -0.25 -0.25 16.82
CA LEU A 157 0.97 -1.03 17.07
C LEU A 157 1.35 -1.03 18.56
N LEU A 158 1.39 0.15 19.19
CA LEU A 158 1.98 0.36 20.52
C LEU A 158 0.94 0.47 21.65
N GLY A 159 -0.36 0.55 21.31
CA GLY A 159 -1.44 0.65 22.30
C GLY A 159 -1.44 1.99 23.06
N GLU A 160 -1.74 1.92 24.35
CA GLU A 160 -1.86 3.08 25.25
C GLU A 160 -0.48 3.54 25.77
N GLU A 161 0.44 3.85 24.87
CA GLU A 161 1.68 4.54 25.22
C GLU A 161 1.40 6.04 25.39
N SER A 162 2.27 6.71 26.15
CA SER A 162 2.17 8.17 26.27
C SER A 162 2.34 8.88 24.91
N ASP A 163 1.66 10.02 24.75
CA ASP A 163 1.75 10.81 23.50
C ASP A 163 3.21 11.12 23.13
N ALA A 164 4.06 11.38 24.13
CA ALA A 164 5.49 11.62 23.90
C ALA A 164 6.22 10.42 23.29
N VAL A 165 5.86 9.19 23.66
CA VAL A 165 6.43 7.95 23.06
C VAL A 165 5.90 7.78 21.64
N LEU A 166 4.61 7.96 21.44
CA LEU A 166 3.98 7.87 20.11
C LEU A 166 4.54 8.90 19.14
N ASP A 167 4.75 10.13 19.56
CA ASP A 167 5.32 11.21 18.74
C ASP A 167 6.78 10.94 18.38
N ARG A 168 7.60 10.43 19.30
CA ARG A 168 8.99 10.01 18.98
C ARG A 168 9.01 8.87 17.98
N PHE A 169 8.14 7.87 18.17
CA PHE A 169 8.00 6.75 17.23
C PHE A 169 7.63 7.25 15.82
N ARG A 170 6.63 8.11 15.72
CA ARG A 170 6.17 8.71 14.46
C ARG A 170 7.27 9.53 13.78
N ALA A 171 7.97 10.39 14.53
CA ALA A 171 9.08 11.17 14.01
C ALA A 171 10.21 10.28 13.45
N ALA A 172 10.51 9.18 14.14
CA ALA A 172 11.49 8.21 13.66
C ALA A 172 11.04 7.49 12.38
N VAL A 173 9.78 7.09 12.27
CA VAL A 173 9.21 6.48 11.06
C VAL A 173 9.28 7.45 9.87
N LEU A 174 8.92 8.72 10.05
CA LEU A 174 9.01 9.76 9.01
C LEU A 174 10.45 10.03 8.57
N THR A 175 11.39 10.06 9.51
CA THR A 175 12.81 10.24 9.18
C THR A 175 13.34 9.08 8.33
N ARG A 176 12.96 7.84 8.66
CA ARG A 176 13.30 6.68 7.83
C ARG A 176 12.71 6.77 6.43
N ARG A 177 11.46 7.20 6.29
CA ARG A 177 10.80 7.38 4.99
C ARG A 177 11.56 8.38 4.11
N ARG A 178 11.93 9.55 4.64
CA ARG A 178 12.69 10.59 3.90
C ARG A 178 14.01 10.03 3.36
N TYR A 179 14.74 9.28 4.16
CA TYR A 179 15.98 8.66 3.72
C TYR A 179 15.75 7.60 2.62
N GLN A 180 14.71 6.78 2.75
CA GLN A 180 14.33 5.80 1.75
C GLN A 180 14.01 6.44 0.40
N GLU A 181 13.27 7.53 0.39
CA GLU A 181 12.96 8.29 -0.82
C GLU A 181 14.23 8.86 -1.47
N GLN A 182 15.13 9.40 -0.68
CA GLN A 182 16.42 9.92 -1.16
C GLN A 182 17.25 8.81 -1.83
N LEU A 183 17.30 7.64 -1.23
CA LEU A 183 18.04 6.51 -1.81
C LEU A 183 17.42 5.97 -3.10
N LEU A 184 16.08 5.97 -3.20
CA LEU A 184 15.39 5.54 -4.40
C LEU A 184 15.61 6.51 -5.57
N ARG A 185 15.80 7.79 -5.29
CA ARG A 185 16.15 8.83 -6.28
C ARG A 185 17.62 8.79 -6.68
N SER A 186 18.47 8.20 -5.85
CA SER A 186 19.91 8.12 -6.13
C SER A 186 20.23 7.04 -7.15
N ILE A 187 20.99 7.43 -8.18
CA ILE A 187 21.52 6.53 -9.20
C ILE A 187 22.74 5.76 -8.68
N LEU A 188 23.39 6.27 -7.64
CA LEU A 188 24.63 5.70 -7.11
C LEU A 188 24.36 4.49 -6.21
N PRO A 189 24.84 3.28 -6.56
CA PRO A 189 24.54 2.05 -5.82
C PRO A 189 25.20 1.97 -4.43
N PHE A 190 26.18 2.84 -4.15
CA PHE A 190 26.96 2.83 -2.90
C PHE A 190 26.68 4.03 -1.99
N ILE A 191 25.72 4.89 -2.34
CA ILE A 191 25.41 6.12 -1.56
C ILE A 191 24.94 5.78 -0.12
N ASP A 192 24.35 4.62 0.07
CA ASP A 192 23.90 4.10 1.36
C ASP A 192 25.04 3.67 2.30
N ARG A 193 26.27 3.59 1.78
CA ARG A 193 27.50 3.29 2.56
C ARG A 193 28.24 4.54 3.01
N LEU A 194 27.86 5.71 2.48
CA LEU A 194 28.53 6.96 2.84
C LEU A 194 28.02 7.48 4.19
N PRO A 195 28.90 7.94 5.09
CA PRO A 195 28.53 8.45 6.41
C PRO A 195 27.97 9.88 6.31
N THR A 196 26.91 10.07 5.52
CA THR A 196 26.22 11.35 5.35
C THR A 196 25.41 11.71 6.59
N ARG A 197 25.06 12.99 6.76
CA ARG A 197 24.17 13.45 7.82
C ARG A 197 22.85 12.68 7.79
N THR A 198 22.24 12.52 6.64
CA THR A 198 20.99 11.78 6.44
C THR A 198 21.11 10.29 6.79
N ALA A 199 22.27 9.67 6.52
CA ALA A 199 22.51 8.29 6.92
C ALA A 199 22.60 8.14 8.46
N ARG A 200 23.17 9.14 9.15
CA ARG A 200 23.23 9.17 10.64
C ARG A 200 21.83 9.39 11.22
N GLU A 201 21.07 10.33 10.70
CA GLU A 201 19.67 10.58 11.10
C GLU A 201 18.81 9.33 10.91
N TYR A 202 18.98 8.62 9.79
CA TYR A 202 18.33 7.33 9.56
C TYR A 202 18.72 6.28 10.60
N SER A 203 20.03 6.15 10.91
CA SER A 203 20.51 5.20 11.92
C SER A 203 19.94 5.51 13.31
N GLN A 204 19.90 6.79 13.69
CA GLN A 204 19.31 7.24 14.96
C GLN A 204 17.82 6.92 15.01
N ALA A 205 17.09 7.22 13.96
CA ALA A 205 15.66 6.91 13.85
C ALA A 205 15.39 5.39 13.89
N HIS A 206 16.25 4.59 13.28
CA HIS A 206 16.18 3.14 13.34
C HIS A 206 16.35 2.62 14.77
N HIS A 207 17.39 3.05 15.46
CA HIS A 207 17.63 2.69 16.87
C HIS A 207 16.51 3.18 17.79
N GLU A 208 15.91 4.35 17.52
CA GLU A 208 14.82 4.87 18.34
C GLU A 208 13.56 3.98 18.22
N ILE A 209 13.21 3.51 17.02
CA ILE A 209 12.12 2.54 16.83
C ILE A 209 12.41 1.26 17.60
N ASP A 210 13.62 0.74 17.50
CA ASP A 210 14.03 -0.50 18.20
C ASP A 210 13.97 -0.33 19.70
N ARG A 211 14.47 0.78 20.22
CA ARG A 211 14.45 1.09 21.65
C ARG A 211 13.01 1.14 22.18
N ILE A 212 12.13 1.89 21.52
CA ILE A 212 10.71 1.99 21.92
C ILE A 212 10.06 0.60 21.86
N THR A 213 10.34 -0.18 20.83
CA THR A 213 9.78 -1.53 20.67
C THR A 213 10.28 -2.47 21.77
N THR A 214 11.60 -2.49 22.05
CA THR A 214 12.19 -3.35 23.07
C THR A 214 11.69 -3.01 24.47
N GLU A 215 11.62 -1.71 24.81
CA GLU A 215 11.01 -1.25 26.06
C GLU A 215 9.54 -1.67 26.15
N GLY A 216 8.78 -1.56 25.05
CA GLY A 216 7.40 -2.01 24.94
C GLY A 216 7.24 -3.53 25.14
N ILE A 217 8.13 -4.34 24.57
CA ILE A 217 8.17 -5.80 24.77
C ILE A 217 8.38 -6.13 26.26
N ALA A 218 9.39 -5.49 26.88
CA ALA A 218 9.73 -5.75 28.29
C ALA A 218 8.53 -5.42 29.21
N ARG A 219 7.88 -4.26 29.00
CA ARG A 219 6.67 -3.88 29.77
C ARG A 219 5.55 -4.90 29.61
N ARG A 220 5.26 -5.39 28.39
CA ARG A 220 4.18 -6.36 28.13
C ARG A 220 4.43 -7.73 28.70
N ARG A 221 5.71 -8.15 28.78
CA ARG A 221 6.08 -9.39 29.46
C ARG A 221 5.96 -9.28 30.98
N ALA A 222 6.22 -8.10 31.55
CA ALA A 222 6.10 -7.85 32.98
C ALA A 222 4.66 -7.56 33.44
N ALA A 223 3.77 -7.13 32.53
CA ALA A 223 2.40 -6.76 32.87
C ALA A 223 1.51 -7.96 33.14
N ALA A 224 0.73 -7.89 34.22
CA ALA A 224 -0.31 -8.89 34.53
C ALA A 224 -1.56 -8.76 33.65
N THR A 225 -1.84 -7.55 33.14
CA THR A 225 -3.00 -7.24 32.28
C THR A 225 -2.67 -7.42 30.82
N ARG A 226 -3.64 -7.94 30.05
CA ARG A 226 -3.50 -8.11 28.59
C ARG A 226 -3.95 -6.82 27.88
N SER A 227 -3.03 -6.20 27.13
CA SER A 227 -3.38 -5.17 26.16
C SER A 227 -3.75 -5.80 24.82
N ASP A 228 -4.66 -5.16 24.07
CA ASP A 228 -5.17 -5.63 22.78
C ASP A 228 -4.46 -4.95 21.58
N ASP A 229 -3.30 -4.32 21.81
CA ASP A 229 -2.47 -3.77 20.74
C ASP A 229 -1.68 -4.85 19.97
N LEU A 230 -1.22 -4.51 18.74
CA LEU A 230 -0.51 -5.44 17.88
C LEU A 230 0.81 -5.92 18.49
N LEU A 231 1.57 -5.06 19.18
CA LEU A 231 2.81 -5.46 19.84
C LEU A 231 2.55 -6.51 20.94
N SER A 232 1.48 -6.35 21.71
CA SER A 232 1.04 -7.35 22.70
C SER A 232 0.68 -8.69 22.05
N MET A 233 0.05 -8.66 20.87
CA MET A 233 -0.26 -9.88 20.11
C MET A 233 1.02 -10.54 19.60
N LEU A 234 1.99 -9.79 19.09
CA LEU A 234 3.29 -10.31 18.64
C LEU A 234 4.07 -10.96 19.78
N VAL A 235 4.12 -10.32 20.95
CA VAL A 235 4.81 -10.87 22.14
C VAL A 235 4.19 -12.20 22.58
N ARG A 236 2.87 -12.36 22.44
CA ARG A 236 2.14 -13.57 22.81
C ARG A 236 2.11 -14.64 21.74
N ALA A 237 2.33 -14.27 20.49
CA ALA A 237 2.24 -15.20 19.35
C ALA A 237 3.22 -16.36 19.52
N ARG A 238 2.78 -17.57 19.15
CA ARG A 238 3.58 -18.80 19.20
C ARG A 238 3.55 -19.49 17.86
N TYR A 239 4.69 -20.05 17.46
CA TYR A 239 4.80 -20.96 16.33
C TYR A 239 4.14 -22.32 16.66
N ASP A 240 3.96 -23.16 15.65
CA ASP A 240 3.38 -24.51 15.83
C ASP A 240 4.21 -25.38 16.78
N ASP A 241 5.51 -25.08 16.94
CA ASP A 241 6.43 -25.73 17.88
C ASP A 241 6.38 -25.14 19.30
N GLY A 242 5.47 -24.19 19.58
CA GLY A 242 5.30 -23.51 20.87
C GLY A 242 6.29 -22.37 21.14
N GLN A 243 7.29 -22.16 20.29
CA GLN A 243 8.27 -21.07 20.46
C GLN A 243 7.64 -19.71 20.14
N GLY A 244 8.02 -18.67 20.88
CA GLY A 244 7.67 -17.28 20.56
C GLY A 244 8.61 -16.65 19.52
N MET A 245 8.24 -15.48 19.02
CA MET A 245 9.17 -14.63 18.27
C MET A 245 10.29 -14.14 19.20
N SER A 246 11.52 -14.05 18.67
CA SER A 246 12.59 -13.30 19.34
C SER A 246 12.29 -11.80 19.35
N ASP A 247 12.94 -11.05 20.23
CA ASP A 247 12.78 -9.58 20.31
C ASP A 247 13.21 -8.93 19.00
N ASP A 248 14.30 -9.39 18.39
CA ASP A 248 14.76 -8.90 17.08
C ASP A 248 13.70 -9.13 15.99
N GLN A 249 13.07 -10.32 15.99
CA GLN A 249 12.00 -10.62 15.04
C GLN A 249 10.78 -9.72 15.27
N ILE A 250 10.38 -9.46 16.52
CA ILE A 250 9.30 -8.54 16.84
C ILE A 250 9.66 -7.12 16.39
N CYS A 251 10.88 -6.66 16.62
CA CYS A 251 11.36 -5.36 16.12
C CYS A 251 11.28 -5.26 14.59
N ASP A 252 11.66 -6.33 13.88
CA ASP A 252 11.56 -6.39 12.41
C ASP A 252 10.10 -6.33 11.92
N GLU A 253 9.18 -7.00 12.61
CA GLU A 253 7.74 -6.92 12.27
C GLU A 253 7.16 -5.54 12.57
N VAL A 254 7.51 -4.91 13.71
CA VAL A 254 7.08 -3.55 14.03
C VAL A 254 7.59 -2.55 12.97
N ARG A 255 8.84 -2.67 12.53
CA ARG A 255 9.38 -1.84 11.44
C ARG A 255 8.62 -2.06 10.13
N THR A 256 8.31 -3.30 9.80
CA THR A 256 7.52 -3.67 8.62
C THR A 256 6.11 -3.09 8.68
N LEU A 257 5.40 -3.32 9.78
CA LEU A 257 4.02 -2.89 9.97
C LEU A 257 3.90 -1.37 10.08
N SER A 258 4.89 -0.71 10.71
CA SER A 258 4.91 0.76 10.82
C SER A 258 4.99 1.47 9.48
N VAL A 259 5.60 0.87 8.45
CA VAL A 259 5.67 1.45 7.10
C VAL A 259 4.44 1.05 6.27
N GLY A 260 4.02 -0.22 6.34
CA GLY A 260 2.89 -0.72 5.54
C GLY A 260 1.54 -0.14 5.95
N GLY A 261 1.39 0.28 7.21
CA GLY A 261 0.09 0.62 7.80
C GLY A 261 -0.40 2.05 7.55
N TYR A 262 0.44 2.98 7.09
CA TYR A 262 0.01 4.37 6.95
C TYR A 262 0.12 4.95 5.54
N GLU A 263 1.25 4.77 4.85
CA GLU A 263 1.50 5.48 3.59
C GLU A 263 0.50 5.07 2.50
N THR A 264 0.23 3.78 2.36
CA THR A 264 -0.66 3.26 1.32
C THR A 264 -2.11 3.73 1.48
N ILE A 265 -2.63 3.76 2.70
CA ILE A 265 -3.99 4.23 2.95
C ILE A 265 -4.10 5.75 2.86
N ALA A 266 -3.07 6.48 3.27
CA ALA A 266 -3.01 7.93 3.09
C ALA A 266 -3.06 8.33 1.62
N GLU A 267 -2.34 7.61 0.75
CA GLU A 267 -2.41 7.84 -0.71
C GLU A 267 -3.81 7.52 -1.27
N ALA A 268 -4.41 6.40 -0.87
CA ALA A 268 -5.77 6.04 -1.32
C ALA A 268 -6.80 7.12 -0.92
N LEU A 269 -6.72 7.65 0.30
CA LEU A 269 -7.57 8.73 0.80
C LEU A 269 -7.29 10.07 0.09
N THR A 270 -6.02 10.41 -0.12
CA THR A 270 -5.63 11.63 -0.84
C THR A 270 -6.22 11.66 -2.25
N TRP A 271 -6.10 10.55 -2.98
CA TRP A 271 -6.68 10.46 -4.32
C TRP A 271 -8.21 10.36 -4.29
N ALA A 272 -8.80 9.77 -3.25
CA ALA A 272 -10.26 9.77 -3.08
C ALA A 272 -10.81 11.21 -2.95
N TRP A 273 -10.17 12.06 -2.15
CA TRP A 273 -10.55 13.47 -2.02
C TRP A 273 -10.36 14.26 -3.32
N TYR A 274 -9.27 14.02 -4.04
CA TYR A 274 -9.05 14.62 -5.35
C TYR A 274 -10.18 14.28 -6.33
N LEU A 275 -10.57 13.02 -6.39
CA LEU A 275 -11.63 12.54 -7.30
C LEU A 275 -13.01 13.03 -6.89
N LEU A 276 -13.34 13.02 -5.60
CA LEU A 276 -14.61 13.54 -5.08
C LEU A 276 -14.79 15.02 -5.39
N ALA A 277 -13.75 15.83 -5.25
CA ALA A 277 -13.83 17.27 -5.57
C ALA A 277 -14.12 17.54 -7.05
N GLY A 278 -13.89 16.56 -7.93
CA GLY A 278 -14.16 16.64 -9.37
C GLY A 278 -15.52 16.11 -9.80
N ASP A 279 -16.30 15.46 -8.90
CA ASP A 279 -17.58 14.82 -9.24
C ASP A 279 -18.65 15.14 -8.19
N PRO A 280 -19.44 16.22 -8.42
CA PRO A 280 -20.50 16.66 -7.50
C PRO A 280 -21.61 15.63 -7.27
N ASP A 281 -21.90 14.78 -8.23
CA ASP A 281 -22.97 13.77 -8.11
C ASP A 281 -22.53 12.65 -7.15
N VAL A 282 -21.28 12.19 -7.27
CA VAL A 282 -20.72 11.21 -6.35
C VAL A 282 -20.54 11.82 -4.97
N GLU A 283 -20.10 13.07 -4.87
CA GLU A 283 -19.98 13.81 -3.61
C GLU A 283 -21.35 13.87 -2.89
N ALA A 284 -22.43 14.22 -3.60
CA ALA A 284 -23.79 14.25 -3.06
C ALA A 284 -24.27 12.85 -2.59
N ALA A 285 -23.91 11.79 -3.30
CA ALA A 285 -24.25 10.42 -2.90
C ALA A 285 -23.54 10.02 -1.60
N VAL A 286 -22.25 10.37 -1.46
CA VAL A 286 -21.49 10.17 -0.22
C VAL A 286 -22.11 10.96 0.93
N TRP A 287 -22.48 12.22 0.72
CA TRP A 287 -23.11 13.02 1.78
C TRP A 287 -24.43 12.43 2.23
N LYS A 288 -25.29 12.03 1.30
CA LYS A 288 -26.57 11.37 1.61
C LYS A 288 -26.35 10.12 2.48
N GLU A 289 -25.33 9.34 2.18
CA GLU A 289 -24.98 8.15 2.96
C GLU A 289 -24.54 8.51 4.37
N VAL A 290 -23.56 9.41 4.52
CA VAL A 290 -22.99 9.73 5.84
C VAL A 290 -24.00 10.47 6.74
N ASP A 291 -24.89 11.28 6.17
CA ASP A 291 -25.96 11.94 6.90
C ASP A 291 -27.05 10.95 7.32
N GLY A 292 -27.44 10.02 6.43
CA GLY A 292 -28.43 8.97 6.70
C GLY A 292 -27.94 7.94 7.71
N ALA A 293 -26.69 7.50 7.62
CA ALA A 293 -26.10 6.55 8.57
C ALA A 293 -25.93 7.12 9.98
N ALA A 294 -25.89 8.44 10.08
CA ALA A 294 -25.68 9.16 11.32
C ALA A 294 -26.98 9.74 11.93
N ALA A 295 -28.12 9.42 11.37
CA ALA A 295 -29.39 9.90 11.89
C ALA A 295 -29.61 9.41 13.34
N GLY A 296 -29.51 10.34 14.31
CA GLY A 296 -29.63 10.06 15.75
C GLY A 296 -28.31 9.69 16.47
N GLU A 297 -27.17 9.61 15.77
CA GLU A 297 -25.87 9.37 16.38
C GLU A 297 -25.03 10.65 16.49
N PRO A 298 -24.16 10.78 17.51
CA PRO A 298 -23.29 11.95 17.63
C PRO A 298 -22.38 12.09 16.41
N VAL A 299 -22.01 13.33 16.08
CA VAL A 299 -21.11 13.65 14.95
C VAL A 299 -19.73 12.99 15.11
N THR A 300 -19.36 12.66 16.34
CA THR A 300 -18.14 11.95 16.75
C THR A 300 -18.50 10.52 17.13
N GLY A 301 -17.81 9.54 16.57
CA GLY A 301 -18.06 8.16 16.95
C GLY A 301 -17.44 7.14 16.02
N VAL A 302 -17.59 5.88 16.40
CA VAL A 302 -17.11 4.74 15.61
C VAL A 302 -17.96 4.60 14.35
N VAL A 303 -17.31 4.67 13.19
CA VAL A 303 -17.94 4.44 11.89
C VAL A 303 -17.97 2.93 11.60
N ASP A 304 -19.15 2.40 11.31
CA ASP A 304 -19.31 1.04 10.80
C ASP A 304 -19.11 1.02 9.28
N PRO A 305 -18.02 0.45 8.75
CA PRO A 305 -17.78 0.43 7.30
C PRO A 305 -18.88 -0.28 6.49
N ALA A 306 -19.64 -1.18 7.10
CA ALA A 306 -20.73 -1.89 6.42
C ALA A 306 -21.93 -0.98 6.10
N LYS A 307 -22.09 0.09 6.87
CA LYS A 307 -23.14 1.10 6.67
C LYS A 307 -22.74 2.20 5.66
N HIS A 308 -21.50 2.15 5.11
CA HIS A 308 -20.95 3.17 4.23
C HIS A 308 -20.48 2.60 2.87
N PRO A 309 -21.38 1.98 2.10
CA PRO A 309 -21.05 1.39 0.80
C PRO A 309 -20.52 2.41 -0.21
N TRP A 310 -21.02 3.65 -0.24
CA TRP A 310 -20.52 4.69 -1.14
C TRP A 310 -19.09 5.09 -0.80
N CYS A 311 -18.77 5.30 0.49
CA CYS A 311 -17.41 5.56 0.91
C CYS A 311 -16.46 4.42 0.52
N ARG A 312 -16.90 3.16 0.65
CA ARG A 312 -16.13 2.00 0.23
C ARG A 312 -15.92 1.94 -1.28
N MET A 313 -16.97 2.20 -2.07
CA MET A 313 -16.89 2.25 -3.53
C MET A 313 -15.98 3.39 -4.03
N VAL A 314 -16.03 4.56 -3.41
CA VAL A 314 -15.14 5.69 -3.70
C VAL A 314 -13.68 5.31 -3.45
N LEU A 315 -13.36 4.68 -2.33
CA LEU A 315 -11.99 4.21 -2.05
C LEU A 315 -11.55 3.12 -3.03
N ALA A 316 -12.44 2.19 -3.39
CA ALA A 316 -12.12 1.16 -4.38
C ALA A 316 -11.79 1.77 -5.74
N GLU A 317 -12.59 2.73 -6.19
CA GLU A 317 -12.38 3.43 -7.46
C GLU A 317 -11.15 4.36 -7.41
N SER A 318 -10.88 4.98 -6.26
CA SER A 318 -9.62 5.71 -6.05
C SER A 318 -8.40 4.78 -6.22
N MET A 319 -8.41 3.60 -5.59
CA MET A 319 -7.34 2.62 -5.74
C MET A 319 -7.28 2.01 -7.15
N ARG A 320 -8.36 2.03 -7.91
CA ARG A 320 -8.35 1.64 -9.33
C ARG A 320 -7.61 2.69 -10.16
N LEU A 321 -8.02 3.95 -10.05
CA LEU A 321 -7.44 5.06 -10.83
C LEU A 321 -6.04 5.44 -10.34
N TYR A 322 -5.81 5.45 -9.05
CA TYR A 322 -4.54 5.83 -8.43
C TYR A 322 -4.12 4.78 -7.40
N PRO A 323 -3.71 3.57 -7.86
CA PRO A 323 -3.33 2.50 -6.95
C PRO A 323 -2.09 2.91 -6.14
N PRO A 324 -2.16 2.92 -4.81
CA PRO A 324 -1.00 3.24 -3.97
C PRO A 324 0.21 2.36 -4.30
N THR A 325 -0.01 1.07 -4.47
CA THR A 325 0.98 0.15 -5.05
C THR A 325 0.70 0.02 -6.54
N TRP A 326 1.38 0.80 -7.37
CA TRP A 326 1.13 0.88 -8.81
C TRP A 326 1.81 -0.23 -9.62
N LEU A 327 2.74 -0.98 -9.00
CA LEU A 327 3.52 -2.05 -9.64
C LEU A 327 3.97 -3.09 -8.63
N PHE A 328 3.60 -4.35 -8.82
CA PHE A 328 4.23 -5.49 -8.19
C PHE A 328 5.32 -6.07 -9.08
N VAL A 329 6.44 -6.47 -8.47
CA VAL A 329 7.52 -7.14 -9.20
C VAL A 329 7.77 -8.51 -8.57
N ARG A 330 7.87 -9.52 -9.42
CA ARG A 330 8.27 -10.89 -9.06
C ARG A 330 9.44 -11.32 -9.93
N VAL A 331 10.11 -12.40 -9.52
CA VAL A 331 11.19 -13.04 -10.29
C VAL A 331 10.89 -14.53 -10.35
N ALA A 332 10.85 -15.07 -11.55
CA ALA A 332 10.73 -16.51 -11.77
C ALA A 332 11.98 -17.22 -11.24
N GLN A 333 11.81 -18.20 -10.35
CA GLN A 333 12.91 -18.97 -9.78
C GLN A 333 13.30 -20.15 -10.68
N ARG A 334 12.37 -20.64 -11.46
CA ARG A 334 12.51 -21.76 -12.41
C ARG A 334 11.82 -21.39 -13.72
N ASP A 335 12.17 -22.08 -14.78
CA ASP A 335 11.47 -21.98 -16.06
C ASP A 335 9.99 -22.32 -15.86
N ASP A 336 9.10 -21.58 -16.54
CA ASP A 336 7.65 -21.77 -16.48
C ASP A 336 7.00 -21.41 -17.82
N VAL A 337 5.73 -21.75 -17.98
CA VAL A 337 4.89 -21.37 -19.10
C VAL A 337 3.60 -20.76 -18.54
N LEU A 338 3.28 -19.55 -18.97
CA LEU A 338 2.05 -18.86 -18.58
C LEU A 338 0.81 -19.51 -19.22
N PRO A 339 -0.39 -19.34 -18.65
CA PRO A 339 -1.65 -19.74 -19.29
C PRO A 339 -1.82 -19.23 -20.74
N SER A 340 -1.34 -18.03 -21.03
CA SER A 340 -1.28 -17.47 -22.40
C SER A 340 -0.33 -18.21 -23.36
N GLY A 341 0.42 -19.20 -22.88
CA GLY A 341 1.41 -19.96 -23.65
C GLY A 341 2.80 -19.30 -23.72
N ALA A 342 3.00 -18.15 -23.12
CA ALA A 342 4.31 -17.48 -23.11
C ALA A 342 5.30 -18.20 -22.18
N ALA A 343 6.49 -18.53 -22.69
CA ALA A 343 7.57 -19.13 -21.91
C ALA A 343 8.23 -18.06 -21.04
N VAL A 344 8.45 -18.38 -19.75
CA VAL A 344 9.11 -17.53 -18.75
C VAL A 344 10.38 -18.22 -18.30
N PRO A 345 11.54 -17.87 -18.83
CA PRO A 345 12.82 -18.38 -18.34
C PRO A 345 13.08 -17.98 -16.88
N SER A 346 13.77 -18.85 -16.15
CA SER A 346 14.28 -18.55 -14.80
C SER A 346 15.04 -17.22 -14.78
N GLY A 347 14.89 -16.44 -13.71
CA GLY A 347 15.47 -15.11 -13.57
C GLY A 347 14.70 -13.98 -14.24
N THR A 348 13.66 -14.28 -15.05
CA THR A 348 12.80 -13.27 -15.68
C THR A 348 12.03 -12.50 -14.61
N LYS A 349 12.08 -11.18 -14.66
CA LYS A 349 11.23 -10.31 -13.83
C LYS A 349 9.84 -10.23 -14.42
N ILE A 350 8.84 -10.34 -13.59
CA ILE A 350 7.44 -10.17 -13.95
C ILE A 350 6.93 -8.86 -13.33
N TYR A 351 6.46 -7.97 -14.18
CA TYR A 351 5.80 -6.73 -13.81
C TYR A 351 4.29 -6.94 -13.88
N LEU A 352 3.61 -6.74 -12.75
CA LEU A 352 2.16 -6.75 -12.60
C LEU A 352 1.76 -5.34 -12.21
N SER A 353 1.37 -4.53 -13.21
CA SER A 353 1.08 -3.11 -13.00
C SER A 353 -0.41 -2.89 -12.76
N GLN A 354 -0.77 -2.53 -11.54
CA GLN A 354 -2.13 -2.08 -11.22
C GLN A 354 -2.49 -0.82 -12.01
N TRP A 355 -1.55 0.10 -12.21
CA TRP A 355 -1.78 1.28 -13.03
C TRP A 355 -2.26 0.96 -14.44
N VAL A 356 -1.67 -0.05 -15.08
CA VAL A 356 -2.05 -0.50 -16.43
C VAL A 356 -3.32 -1.33 -16.38
N MET A 357 -3.31 -2.40 -15.55
CA MET A 357 -4.40 -3.38 -15.52
C MET A 357 -5.74 -2.78 -15.07
N HIS A 358 -5.73 -1.91 -14.08
CA HIS A 358 -6.92 -1.25 -13.56
C HIS A 358 -7.50 -0.19 -14.52
N ARG A 359 -6.80 0.10 -15.63
CA ARG A 359 -7.24 0.99 -16.72
C ARG A 359 -7.50 0.26 -18.04
N ASP A 360 -7.52 -1.05 -18.03
CA ASP A 360 -7.77 -1.82 -19.24
C ASP A 360 -9.26 -1.73 -19.65
N ALA A 361 -9.50 -1.18 -20.84
CA ALA A 361 -10.84 -0.96 -21.36
C ALA A 361 -11.62 -2.25 -21.58
N ARG A 362 -10.98 -3.41 -21.67
CA ARG A 362 -11.62 -4.72 -21.73
C ARG A 362 -12.41 -5.05 -20.45
N TYR A 363 -12.00 -4.49 -19.32
CA TYR A 363 -12.57 -4.80 -18.00
C TYR A 363 -13.21 -3.58 -17.34
N PHE A 364 -12.88 -2.37 -17.80
CA PHE A 364 -13.41 -1.10 -17.27
C PHE A 364 -13.80 -0.19 -18.41
N ALA A 365 -15.09 -0.15 -18.75
CA ALA A 365 -15.60 0.79 -19.76
C ALA A 365 -15.27 2.22 -19.32
N ASP A 366 -14.88 3.11 -20.26
CA ASP A 366 -14.38 4.46 -19.95
C ASP A 366 -13.36 4.46 -18.82
N PRO A 367 -12.19 3.80 -18.97
CA PRO A 367 -11.32 3.43 -17.88
C PRO A 367 -10.72 4.61 -17.10
N ASP A 368 -10.64 5.79 -17.68
CA ASP A 368 -10.14 6.99 -17.01
C ASP A 368 -11.23 7.81 -16.29
N ARG A 369 -12.53 7.46 -16.50
CA ARG A 369 -13.63 8.09 -15.81
C ARG A 369 -13.73 7.58 -14.38
N PHE A 370 -13.92 8.49 -13.43
CA PHE A 370 -14.25 8.17 -12.04
C PHE A 370 -15.71 7.74 -11.95
N ASP A 371 -15.97 6.50 -11.62
CA ASP A 371 -17.30 5.95 -11.41
C ASP A 371 -17.28 4.87 -10.32
N PRO A 372 -17.53 5.23 -9.05
CA PRO A 372 -17.53 4.29 -7.93
C PRO A 372 -18.54 3.15 -8.06
N ARG A 373 -19.62 3.32 -8.87
CA ARG A 373 -20.63 2.27 -9.08
C ARG A 373 -20.10 1.01 -9.73
N ARG A 374 -18.89 1.06 -10.34
CA ARG A 374 -18.14 -0.11 -10.81
C ARG A 374 -17.84 -1.11 -9.69
N PHE A 375 -17.94 -0.67 -8.44
CA PHE A 375 -17.69 -1.47 -7.24
C PHE A 375 -18.98 -1.79 -6.46
N ALA A 376 -20.16 -1.60 -7.07
CA ALA A 376 -21.40 -2.20 -6.60
C ALA A 376 -21.32 -3.75 -6.74
N ALA A 377 -22.02 -4.47 -5.88
CA ALA A 377 -21.89 -5.92 -5.76
C ALA A 377 -22.14 -6.69 -7.09
N ASP A 378 -23.12 -6.25 -7.86
CA ASP A 378 -23.46 -6.80 -9.18
C ASP A 378 -22.34 -6.52 -10.21
N ALA A 379 -21.80 -5.31 -10.24
CA ALA A 379 -20.73 -4.92 -11.17
C ALA A 379 -19.41 -5.64 -10.89
N ILE A 380 -19.10 -5.92 -9.62
CA ILE A 380 -17.89 -6.68 -9.25
C ILE A 380 -17.96 -8.11 -9.78
N SER A 381 -19.12 -8.77 -9.68
CA SER A 381 -19.29 -10.17 -10.07
C SER A 381 -19.16 -10.40 -11.59
N ALA A 382 -19.40 -9.38 -12.39
CA ALA A 382 -19.30 -9.44 -13.85
C ALA A 382 -17.86 -9.34 -14.39
N ARG A 383 -16.88 -9.00 -13.55
CA ARG A 383 -15.50 -8.74 -13.95
C ARG A 383 -14.55 -9.84 -13.49
N PRO A 384 -13.56 -10.24 -14.30
CA PRO A 384 -12.52 -11.17 -13.86
C PRO A 384 -11.81 -10.65 -12.60
N ARG A 385 -11.67 -11.52 -11.60
CA ARG A 385 -11.13 -11.13 -10.27
C ARG A 385 -9.77 -10.44 -10.37
N PHE A 386 -8.89 -10.90 -11.26
CA PHE A 386 -7.52 -10.38 -11.38
C PHE A 386 -7.39 -9.18 -12.34
N ALA A 387 -8.52 -8.65 -12.84
CA ALA A 387 -8.55 -7.33 -13.46
C ALA A 387 -8.43 -6.20 -12.41
N TYR A 388 -8.71 -6.50 -11.11
CA TYR A 388 -8.57 -5.57 -9.99
C TYR A 388 -7.94 -6.28 -8.79
N PHE A 389 -6.72 -5.87 -8.40
CA PHE A 389 -5.95 -6.51 -7.34
C PHE A 389 -5.11 -5.51 -6.51
N PRO A 390 -5.72 -4.47 -5.92
CA PRO A 390 -4.98 -3.38 -5.23
C PRO A 390 -4.18 -3.90 -4.03
N PHE A 391 -4.64 -4.97 -3.39
CA PHE A 391 -3.97 -5.63 -2.25
C PHE A 391 -3.12 -6.83 -2.64
N GLY A 392 -2.93 -7.06 -3.95
CA GLY A 392 -2.29 -8.26 -4.46
C GLY A 392 -3.17 -9.51 -4.35
N ALA A 393 -2.57 -10.69 -4.26
CA ALA A 393 -3.30 -11.94 -4.12
C ALA A 393 -2.42 -13.08 -3.59
N GLY A 394 -3.07 -14.25 -3.34
CA GLY A 394 -2.42 -15.48 -2.92
C GLY A 394 -1.75 -15.36 -1.56
N ARG A 395 -0.67 -16.12 -1.36
CA ARG A 395 0.04 -16.14 -0.07
C ARG A 395 0.72 -14.82 0.28
N ARG A 396 0.84 -13.89 -0.67
CA ARG A 396 1.38 -12.54 -0.50
C ARG A 396 0.30 -11.45 -0.51
N LEU A 397 -0.99 -11.83 -0.40
CA LEU A 397 -2.08 -10.88 -0.19
C LEU A 397 -1.77 -9.97 0.99
N CYS A 398 -2.12 -8.69 0.89
CA CYS A 398 -1.91 -7.73 1.99
C CYS A 398 -2.53 -8.25 3.29
N ILE A 399 -1.72 -8.32 4.34
CA ILE A 399 -2.19 -8.79 5.64
C ILE A 399 -3.11 -7.76 6.31
N GLY A 400 -2.88 -6.47 6.02
CA GLY A 400 -3.63 -5.35 6.57
C GLY A 400 -4.84 -4.90 5.74
N GLU A 401 -5.34 -5.73 4.80
CA GLU A 401 -6.45 -5.35 3.92
C GLU A 401 -7.68 -4.91 4.70
N GLU A 402 -8.15 -5.71 5.67
CA GLU A 402 -9.30 -5.37 6.50
C GLU A 402 -9.09 -4.09 7.33
N PHE A 403 -7.88 -3.91 7.86
CA PHE A 403 -7.50 -2.70 8.59
C PHE A 403 -7.51 -1.47 7.68
N ALA A 404 -6.99 -1.59 6.45
CA ALA A 404 -7.00 -0.51 5.47
C ALA A 404 -8.43 -0.11 5.08
N TRP A 405 -9.33 -1.06 4.87
CA TRP A 405 -10.73 -0.77 4.59
C TRP A 405 -11.42 -0.07 5.75
N MET A 406 -11.24 -0.56 6.98
CA MET A 406 -11.81 0.07 8.16
C MET A 406 -11.30 1.50 8.34
N GLN A 407 -9.98 1.68 8.29
CA GLN A 407 -9.34 2.99 8.43
C GLN A 407 -9.79 3.96 7.35
N GLY A 408 -9.75 3.53 6.09
CA GLY A 408 -10.09 4.38 4.95
C GLY A 408 -11.53 4.82 4.94
N VAL A 409 -12.48 3.90 5.11
CA VAL A 409 -13.92 4.23 5.16
C VAL A 409 -14.23 5.14 6.34
N SER A 410 -13.67 4.84 7.53
CA SER A 410 -13.95 5.64 8.72
C SER A 410 -13.43 7.08 8.61
N ILE A 411 -12.21 7.28 8.11
CA ILE A 411 -11.65 8.64 7.92
C ILE A 411 -12.46 9.39 6.87
N LEU A 412 -12.76 8.76 5.73
CA LEU A 412 -13.50 9.39 4.64
C LEU A 412 -14.91 9.80 5.09
N ALA A 413 -15.65 8.89 5.74
CA ALA A 413 -17.01 9.16 6.20
C ALA A 413 -17.03 10.25 7.29
N SER A 414 -16.11 10.19 8.28
CA SER A 414 -16.03 11.19 9.35
C SER A 414 -15.73 12.59 8.82
N ALA A 415 -14.84 12.70 7.83
CA ALA A 415 -14.49 13.99 7.25
C ALA A 415 -15.58 14.50 6.30
N ALA A 416 -16.17 13.65 5.44
CA ALA A 416 -17.25 14.01 4.53
C ALA A 416 -18.51 14.45 5.25
N ARG A 417 -18.75 13.96 6.47
CA ARG A 417 -19.88 14.41 7.32
C ARG A 417 -19.75 15.85 7.80
N ARG A 418 -18.53 16.36 7.96
CA ARG A 418 -18.26 17.66 8.59
C ARG A 418 -17.80 18.73 7.62
N PHE A 419 -17.14 18.33 6.55
CA PHE A 419 -16.47 19.23 5.63
C PHE A 419 -16.70 18.85 4.19
N ARG A 420 -16.82 19.86 3.34
CA ARG A 420 -16.62 19.80 1.91
C ARG A 420 -15.18 20.21 1.61
N LEU A 421 -14.52 19.46 0.71
CA LEU A 421 -13.17 19.78 0.26
C LEU A 421 -13.20 20.13 -1.22
N THR A 422 -12.73 21.32 -1.58
CA THR A 422 -12.63 21.77 -2.98
C THR A 422 -11.17 22.03 -3.34
N LEU A 423 -10.80 21.72 -4.58
CA LEU A 423 -9.44 21.88 -5.05
C LEU A 423 -9.02 23.36 -5.00
N ALA A 424 -7.96 23.70 -4.29
CA ALA A 424 -7.44 25.06 -4.28
C ALA A 424 -6.94 25.47 -5.68
N PRO A 425 -7.19 26.73 -6.12
CA PRO A 425 -6.83 27.15 -7.46
C PRO A 425 -5.31 27.17 -7.71
N GLY A 426 -4.92 27.16 -8.99
CA GLY A 426 -3.54 27.37 -9.42
C GLY A 426 -2.59 26.19 -9.19
N GLN A 427 -3.09 24.97 -8.93
CA GLN A 427 -2.25 23.78 -8.83
C GLN A 427 -2.49 22.80 -9.99
N THR A 428 -1.42 22.12 -10.39
CA THR A 428 -1.47 21.01 -11.35
C THR A 428 -1.15 19.72 -10.61
N ILE A 429 -2.10 18.80 -10.56
CA ILE A 429 -1.93 17.54 -9.88
C ILE A 429 -1.33 16.51 -10.83
N VAL A 430 -0.14 16.04 -10.50
CA VAL A 430 0.61 15.06 -11.30
C VAL A 430 0.92 13.84 -10.42
N PRO A 431 0.49 12.62 -10.81
CA PRO A 431 0.86 11.42 -10.09
C PRO A 431 2.37 11.15 -10.22
N GLU A 432 3.02 10.89 -9.09
CA GLU A 432 4.44 10.56 -9.01
C GLU A 432 4.63 9.12 -8.52
N PRO A 433 5.05 8.20 -9.43
CA PRO A 433 5.29 6.81 -9.06
C PRO A 433 6.66 6.64 -8.35
N ASN A 434 6.60 6.60 -7.03
CA ASN A 434 7.73 6.29 -6.15
C ASN A 434 7.58 4.87 -5.55
N VAL A 435 7.78 4.71 -4.23
CA VAL A 435 7.39 3.48 -3.52
C VAL A 435 5.88 3.32 -3.61
N THR A 436 5.16 4.40 -3.36
CA THR A 436 3.72 4.56 -3.55
C THR A 436 3.45 5.57 -4.67
N LEU A 437 2.22 5.59 -5.18
CA LEU A 437 1.74 6.55 -6.16
C LEU A 437 1.12 7.75 -5.42
N ARG A 438 1.80 8.88 -5.42
CA ARG A 438 1.38 10.09 -4.70
C ARG A 438 1.26 11.32 -5.61
N PRO A 439 0.57 12.37 -5.18
CA PRO A 439 0.67 13.68 -5.82
C PRO A 439 2.09 14.24 -5.67
N ARG A 440 2.70 14.70 -6.77
CA ARG A 440 4.11 15.18 -6.78
C ARG A 440 4.39 16.33 -5.82
N LYS A 441 3.41 17.22 -5.63
CA LYS A 441 3.53 18.46 -4.84
C LYS A 441 2.50 18.56 -3.72
N GLY A 442 2.00 17.41 -3.23
CA GLY A 442 0.87 17.37 -2.30
C GLY A 442 -0.46 17.69 -2.99
N LEU A 443 -1.51 17.89 -2.20
CA LEU A 443 -2.87 18.18 -2.65
C LEU A 443 -3.49 19.26 -1.76
N ARG A 444 -3.42 20.52 -2.19
CA ARG A 444 -4.03 21.62 -1.43
C ARG A 444 -5.52 21.72 -1.73
N MET A 445 -6.33 21.69 -0.69
CA MET A 445 -7.78 21.81 -0.78
C MET A 445 -8.30 22.82 0.23
N GLN A 446 -9.32 23.55 -0.18
CA GLN A 446 -10.04 24.47 0.67
C GLN A 446 -11.16 23.73 1.40
N LEU A 447 -11.27 23.97 2.68
CA LEU A 447 -12.30 23.42 3.55
C LEU A 447 -13.54 24.31 3.58
N ALA A 448 -14.71 23.74 3.51
CA ALA A 448 -15.97 24.39 3.84
C ALA A 448 -16.74 23.51 4.83
N ARG A 449 -17.20 24.06 5.94
CA ARG A 449 -17.98 23.32 6.93
C ARG A 449 -19.37 23.01 6.38
N ARG A 450 -19.85 21.79 6.65
CA ARG A 450 -21.19 21.33 6.30
C ARG A 450 -22.17 21.50 7.45
#